data_83709b3a442cf2fea2d17a894423a269
#
_entry.id   83709b3a442cf2fea2d17a894423a269
#
_cell.length_a   1.000
_cell.length_b   1.000
_cell.length_c   1.000
_cell.angle_alpha   90.00
_cell.angle_beta   90.00
_cell.angle_gamma   90.00
#
_symmetry.space_group_name_H-M   'P 1'
#
loop_
_entity.id
_entity.type
_entity.pdbx_description
1 polymer ?
#
loop_
_entity_poly.entity_id
_entity_poly.type
_entity_poly.pdbx_seq_one_letter_code
_entity_poly.pdbx_strand_id
1 'polypeptide(L)'
;MAKQVEIKELLDSGVHFGHLTRKWNPNMAPYIFMERNGIHILDLNKSRAKLVEASEAMSKIASQGRKILFVATKKQAKDIVADYAKGMDMPYITERWPGGMLANFVTIRKA
;
A
#
# COMPACT_ATOMS: atom_id res chain seq x y z
N MET A 1 -15.41 3.81 -12.42
CA MET A 1 -13.99 3.79 -12.79
C MET A 1 -13.18 4.58 -11.75
N ALA A 2 -12.08 4.02 -11.30
CA ALA A 2 -11.26 4.67 -10.30
C ALA A 2 -10.60 5.94 -10.86
N LYS A 3 -10.50 6.98 -10.02
CA LYS A 3 -9.80 8.21 -10.37
C LYS A 3 -8.32 7.90 -10.61
N GLN A 4 -7.78 8.37 -11.72
CA GLN A 4 -6.35 8.24 -11.98
C GLN A 4 -5.58 9.31 -11.18
N VAL A 5 -4.51 8.87 -10.54
CA VAL A 5 -3.67 9.74 -9.73
C VAL A 5 -2.61 10.39 -10.62
N GLU A 6 -2.48 11.70 -10.52
CA GLU A 6 -1.46 12.45 -11.25
C GLU A 6 -0.12 12.38 -10.52
N ILE A 7 0.97 12.49 -11.31
CA ILE A 7 2.33 12.48 -10.74
C ILE A 7 2.51 13.63 -9.77
N LYS A 8 1.92 14.79 -10.05
CA LYS A 8 1.98 15.96 -9.17
C LYS A 8 1.36 15.65 -7.80
N GLU A 9 0.23 14.96 -7.77
CA GLU A 9 -0.41 14.56 -6.51
C GLU A 9 0.49 13.64 -5.69
N LEU A 10 1.15 12.70 -6.36
CA LEU A 10 2.09 11.80 -5.70
C LEU A 10 3.28 12.56 -5.12
N LEU A 11 3.81 13.50 -5.89
CA LEU A 11 4.94 14.32 -5.45
C LEU A 11 4.57 15.18 -4.25
N ASP A 12 3.41 15.84 -4.31
CA ASP A 12 2.91 16.69 -3.23
C ASP A 12 2.65 15.91 -1.94
N SER A 13 2.30 14.64 -2.07
CA SER A 13 2.06 13.75 -0.93
C SER A 13 3.35 13.16 -0.35
N GLY A 14 4.50 13.40 -0.99
CA GLY A 14 5.78 12.91 -0.48
C GLY A 14 6.02 11.42 -0.72
N VAL A 15 5.26 10.76 -1.60
CA VAL A 15 5.40 9.32 -1.81
C VAL A 15 6.64 8.96 -2.63
N HIS A 16 7.38 9.95 -3.13
CA HIS A 16 8.65 9.72 -3.83
C HIS A 16 9.81 9.42 -2.87
N PHE A 17 9.64 9.69 -1.57
CA PHE A 17 10.66 9.38 -0.57
C PHE A 17 10.63 7.90 -0.21
N GLY A 18 11.74 7.21 -0.45
CA GLY A 18 11.91 5.81 -0.10
C GLY A 18 12.71 5.65 1.19
N HIS A 19 13.29 4.47 1.35
CA HIS A 19 14.11 4.16 2.51
C HIS A 19 15.47 4.85 2.42
N LEU A 20 16.13 4.97 3.58
CA LEU A 20 17.54 5.35 3.63
C LEU A 20 18.36 4.34 2.85
N THR A 21 19.45 4.79 2.22
CA THR A 21 20.30 3.92 1.41
C THR A 21 20.84 2.72 2.18
N ARG A 22 21.07 2.87 3.47
CA ARG A 22 21.59 1.80 4.34
C ARG A 22 20.52 0.78 4.76
N LYS A 23 19.24 1.07 4.52
CA LYS A 23 18.13 0.22 4.98
C LYS A 23 17.24 -0.31 3.86
N TRP A 24 17.61 -0.06 2.62
CA TRP A 24 16.77 -0.43 1.50
C TRP A 24 16.86 -1.91 1.15
N ASN A 25 15.85 -2.40 0.47
CA ASN A 25 15.84 -3.76 -0.08
C ASN A 25 16.32 -3.69 -1.53
N PRO A 26 17.39 -4.42 -1.92
CA PRO A 26 17.88 -4.41 -3.30
C PRO A 26 16.85 -4.79 -4.36
N ASN A 27 15.80 -5.52 -3.99
CA ASN A 27 14.72 -5.86 -4.92
C ASN A 27 13.97 -4.62 -5.42
N MET A 28 14.12 -3.50 -4.75
CA MET A 28 13.50 -2.23 -5.15
C MET A 28 14.28 -1.48 -6.22
N ALA A 29 15.46 -1.95 -6.60
CA ALA A 29 16.32 -1.24 -7.57
C ALA A 29 15.58 -0.81 -8.85
N PRO A 30 14.72 -1.63 -9.48
CA PRO A 30 14.00 -1.22 -10.68
C PRO A 30 13.05 -0.03 -10.48
N TYR A 31 12.69 0.28 -9.24
CA TYR A 31 11.71 1.31 -8.92
C TYR A 31 12.34 2.59 -8.37
N ILE A 32 13.67 2.62 -8.22
CA ILE A 32 14.38 3.76 -7.67
C ILE A 32 14.88 4.64 -8.81
N PHE A 33 14.52 5.93 -8.75
CA PHE A 33 14.94 6.90 -9.75
C PHE A 33 16.36 7.41 -9.48
N MET A 34 16.63 7.82 -8.24
CA MET A 34 17.94 8.37 -7.86
C MET A 34 18.09 8.33 -6.33
N GLU A 35 19.29 8.67 -5.88
CA GLU A 35 19.59 8.85 -4.46
C GLU A 35 19.84 10.34 -4.21
N ARG A 36 19.31 10.85 -3.10
CA ARG A 36 19.53 12.24 -2.70
C ARG A 36 19.61 12.32 -1.18
N ASN A 37 20.71 12.89 -0.68
CA ASN A 37 20.93 13.06 0.76
C ASN A 37 20.80 11.74 1.55
N GLY A 38 21.29 10.64 0.98
CA GLY A 38 21.22 9.33 1.61
C GLY A 38 19.86 8.66 1.60
N ILE A 39 18.93 9.21 0.83
CA ILE A 39 17.57 8.67 0.70
C ILE A 39 17.32 8.31 -0.76
N HIS A 40 16.78 7.13 -1.00
CA HIS A 40 16.36 6.74 -2.34
C HIS A 40 15.09 7.49 -2.74
N ILE A 41 15.07 8.00 -3.96
CA ILE A 41 13.89 8.65 -4.52
C ILE A 41 13.24 7.69 -5.51
N LEU A 42 11.97 7.40 -5.29
CA LEU A 42 11.22 6.47 -6.13
C LEU A 42 10.85 7.09 -7.47
N ASP A 43 10.80 6.23 -8.49
CA ASP A 43 10.35 6.65 -9.82
C ASP A 43 8.81 6.75 -9.82
N LEU A 44 8.29 7.98 -9.81
CA LEU A 44 6.85 8.20 -9.72
C LEU A 44 6.09 7.73 -10.96
N ASN A 45 6.74 7.67 -12.12
CA ASN A 45 6.10 7.10 -13.30
C ASN A 45 5.75 5.63 -13.09
N LYS A 46 6.67 4.89 -12.47
CA LYS A 46 6.45 3.48 -12.13
C LYS A 46 5.43 3.34 -11.00
N SER A 47 5.49 4.23 -10.01
CA SER A 47 4.50 4.23 -8.91
C SER A 47 3.10 4.45 -9.45
N ARG A 48 2.95 5.40 -10.36
CA ARG A 48 1.65 5.68 -10.98
C ARG A 48 1.14 4.49 -11.78
N ALA A 49 2.02 3.87 -12.58
CA ALA A 49 1.66 2.69 -13.37
C ALA A 49 1.21 1.53 -12.48
N LYS A 50 1.93 1.28 -11.39
CA LYS A 50 1.57 0.22 -10.45
C LYS A 50 0.29 0.54 -9.68
N LEU A 51 0.03 1.80 -9.39
CA LEU A 51 -1.20 2.22 -8.73
C LEU A 51 -2.42 1.97 -9.62
N VAL A 52 -2.31 2.28 -10.92
CA VAL A 52 -3.37 1.99 -11.90
C VAL A 52 -3.60 0.48 -11.99
N GLU A 53 -2.52 -0.30 -12.07
CA GLU A 53 -2.59 -1.76 -12.13
C GLU A 53 -3.28 -2.33 -10.89
N ALA A 54 -2.91 -1.84 -9.70
CA ALA A 54 -3.50 -2.26 -8.45
C ALA A 54 -5.00 -1.92 -8.39
N SER A 55 -5.37 -0.72 -8.84
CA SER A 55 -6.77 -0.28 -8.86
C SER A 55 -7.62 -1.17 -9.75
N GLU A 56 -7.11 -1.53 -10.92
CA GLU A 56 -7.80 -2.43 -11.84
C GLU A 56 -7.96 -3.83 -11.24
N ALA A 57 -6.92 -4.35 -10.60
CA ALA A 57 -6.97 -5.66 -9.96
C ALA A 57 -8.00 -5.68 -8.82
N MET A 58 -8.02 -4.64 -7.99
CA MET A 58 -8.98 -4.54 -6.90
C MET A 58 -10.41 -4.40 -7.40
N SER A 59 -10.62 -3.62 -8.45
CA SER A 59 -11.93 -3.44 -9.07
C SER A 59 -12.47 -4.77 -9.60
N LYS A 60 -11.61 -5.56 -10.22
CA LYS A 60 -11.96 -6.88 -10.72
C LYS A 60 -12.35 -7.84 -9.60
N ILE A 61 -11.59 -7.84 -8.51
CA ILE A 61 -11.87 -8.70 -7.36
C ILE A 61 -13.21 -8.30 -6.72
N ALA A 62 -13.45 -7.02 -6.54
CA ALA A 62 -14.68 -6.51 -5.95
C ALA A 62 -15.89 -6.80 -6.82
N SER A 63 -15.75 -6.75 -8.15
CA SER A 63 -16.85 -7.04 -9.06
C SER A 63 -17.27 -8.51 -9.03
N GLN A 64 -16.40 -9.39 -8.54
CA GLN A 64 -16.70 -10.81 -8.37
C GLN A 64 -17.37 -11.11 -7.03
N GLY A 65 -17.70 -10.08 -6.26
CA GLY A 65 -18.33 -10.24 -4.95
C GLY A 65 -17.37 -10.64 -3.83
N ARG A 66 -16.07 -10.60 -4.08
CA ARG A 66 -15.06 -10.93 -3.07
C ARG A 66 -14.75 -9.75 -2.18
N LYS A 67 -14.33 -10.02 -0.97
CA LYS A 67 -13.92 -8.99 -0.03
C LYS A 67 -12.42 -8.74 -0.12
N ILE A 68 -12.03 -7.51 0.13
CA ILE A 68 -10.63 -7.09 0.15
C ILE A 68 -10.29 -6.70 1.59
N LEU A 69 -9.24 -7.32 2.14
CA LEU A 69 -8.77 -6.99 3.47
C LEU A 69 -7.76 -5.84 3.37
N PHE A 70 -8.12 -4.71 3.97
CA PHE A 70 -7.22 -3.56 4.03
C PHE A 70 -6.36 -3.64 5.28
N VAL A 71 -5.05 -3.46 5.11
CA VAL A 71 -4.09 -3.52 6.21
C VAL A 71 -3.31 -2.22 6.25
N ALA A 72 -3.42 -1.49 7.35
CA ALA A 72 -2.69 -0.24 7.54
C ALA A 72 -2.36 -0.08 9.02
N THR A 73 -1.19 -0.55 9.40
CA THR A 73 -0.74 -0.53 10.79
C THR A 73 0.09 0.69 11.13
N LYS A 74 0.52 1.45 10.12
CA LYS A 74 1.28 2.68 10.35
C LYS A 74 0.38 3.80 10.87
N LYS A 75 0.90 4.53 11.82
CA LYS A 75 0.20 5.60 12.51
C LYS A 75 -0.39 6.65 11.56
N GLN A 76 0.33 6.95 10.48
CA GLN A 76 -0.08 7.97 9.51
C GLN A 76 -1.28 7.56 8.66
N ALA A 77 -1.50 6.27 8.50
CA ALA A 77 -2.49 5.76 7.54
C ALA A 77 -3.67 5.03 8.18
N LYS A 78 -3.52 4.55 9.41
CA LYS A 78 -4.52 3.63 9.98
C LYS A 78 -5.93 4.20 10.04
N ASP A 79 -6.10 5.42 10.49
CA ASP A 79 -7.43 6.03 10.60
C ASP A 79 -8.04 6.30 9.23
N ILE A 80 -7.24 6.77 8.29
CA ILE A 80 -7.67 7.06 6.93
C ILE A 80 -8.15 5.78 6.24
N VAL A 81 -7.35 4.73 6.32
CA VAL A 81 -7.68 3.44 5.69
C VAL A 81 -8.91 2.82 6.34
N ALA A 82 -9.01 2.89 7.68
CA ALA A 82 -10.18 2.36 8.39
C ALA A 82 -11.47 3.06 7.93
N ASP A 83 -11.45 4.38 7.79
CA ASP A 83 -12.61 5.13 7.36
C ASP A 83 -13.05 4.75 5.95
N TYR A 84 -12.10 4.65 5.01
CA TYR A 84 -12.42 4.26 3.65
C TYR A 84 -12.94 2.82 3.57
N ALA A 85 -12.32 1.90 4.33
CA ALA A 85 -12.74 0.50 4.33
C ALA A 85 -14.15 0.35 4.91
N LYS A 86 -14.47 1.08 5.97
CA LYS A 86 -15.82 1.10 6.55
C LYS A 86 -16.84 1.59 5.54
N GLY A 87 -16.52 2.65 4.81
CA GLY A 87 -17.41 3.22 3.81
C GLY A 87 -17.71 2.27 2.66
N MET A 88 -16.81 1.34 2.38
CA MET A 88 -16.98 0.33 1.33
C MET A 88 -17.47 -1.01 1.87
N ASP A 89 -17.71 -1.11 3.16
CA ASP A 89 -18.08 -2.36 3.84
C ASP A 89 -17.05 -3.47 3.60
N MET A 90 -15.77 -3.11 3.66
CA MET A 90 -14.66 -4.05 3.53
C MET A 90 -13.96 -4.26 4.88
N PRO A 91 -13.43 -5.47 5.14
CA PRO A 91 -12.68 -5.71 6.38
C PRO A 91 -11.35 -4.96 6.39
N TYR A 92 -10.88 -4.61 7.58
CA TYR A 92 -9.62 -3.91 7.73
C TYR A 92 -8.91 -4.29 9.02
N ILE A 93 -7.57 -4.20 9.00
CA ILE A 93 -6.72 -4.38 10.17
C ILE A 93 -5.84 -3.15 10.28
N THR A 94 -5.96 -2.42 11.38
CA THR A 94 -5.23 -1.17 11.60
C THR A 94 -4.42 -1.14 12.88
N GLU A 95 -4.54 -2.15 13.74
CA GLU A 95 -3.81 -2.16 15.00
C GLU A 95 -2.51 -2.94 14.89
N ARG A 96 -2.59 -4.23 14.71
CA ARG A 96 -1.40 -5.07 14.64
C ARG A 96 -1.63 -6.21 13.68
N TRP A 97 -0.62 -6.50 12.88
CA TRP A 97 -0.62 -7.69 12.04
C TRP A 97 0.07 -8.83 12.79
N PRO A 98 -0.68 -9.81 13.30
CA PRO A 98 -0.06 -10.93 13.99
C PRO A 98 0.81 -11.76 13.04
N GLY A 99 1.96 -12.20 13.52
CA GLY A 99 2.79 -13.12 12.76
C GLY A 99 2.01 -14.41 12.48
N GLY A 100 2.08 -14.89 11.25
CA GLY A 100 1.36 -16.09 10.85
C GLY A 100 -0.12 -15.90 10.54
N MET A 101 -0.57 -14.66 10.37
CA MET A 101 -1.98 -14.37 10.07
C MET A 101 -2.48 -15.17 8.85
N LEU A 102 -1.67 -15.31 7.82
CA LEU A 102 -2.03 -16.07 6.64
C LEU A 102 -1.61 -17.54 6.75
N ALA A 103 -0.43 -17.80 7.30
CA ALA A 103 0.13 -19.14 7.36
C ALA A 103 -0.41 -19.97 8.52
N ASN A 104 -0.85 -19.32 9.60
CA ASN A 104 -1.31 -19.98 10.82
C ASN A 104 -2.65 -19.41 11.28
N PHE A 105 -3.57 -19.24 10.34
CA PHE A 105 -4.85 -18.57 10.55
C PHE A 105 -5.69 -19.24 11.63
N VAL A 106 -5.74 -20.56 11.68
CA VAL A 106 -6.56 -21.28 12.64
C VAL A 106 -6.17 -20.95 14.09
N THR A 107 -4.86 -20.88 14.35
CA THR A 107 -4.37 -20.54 15.69
C THR A 107 -4.59 -19.05 16.02
N ILE A 108 -4.30 -18.16 15.08
CA ILE A 108 -4.46 -16.72 15.28
C ILE A 108 -5.93 -16.34 15.48
N ARG A 109 -6.83 -16.98 14.76
CA ARG A 109 -8.27 -16.74 14.87
C ARG A 109 -8.82 -16.96 16.27
N LYS A 110 -8.20 -17.87 17.03
CA LYS A 110 -8.62 -18.20 18.39
C LYS A 110 -8.16 -17.19 19.45
N ALA A 111 -7.20 -16.34 19.09
CA ALA A 111 -6.62 -15.38 20.03
C ALA A 111 -7.48 -14.12 20.25
#